data_984a9c211a312e364ed47bc061cc8e69
#
_entry.id   984a9c211a312e364ed47bc061cc8e69
#
_cell.length_a   1.000
_cell.length_b   1.000
_cell.length_c   1.000
_cell.angle_alpha   90.00
_cell.angle_beta   90.00
_cell.angle_gamma   90.00
#
_symmetry.space_group_name_H-M   'P 1'
#
loop_
_entity.id
_entity.type
_entity.pdbx_description
1 polymer ?
#
loop_
_entity_poly.entity_id
_entity_poly.type
_entity_poly.pdbx_seq_one_letter_code
_entity_poly.pdbx_strand_id
1 'polypeptide(L)'
;MHLKKLLVLMLISAGIVTSCSVSKAARQDRSVLSGNWILNSVSYQGGQGKFKSVLFNDSDATCFEGSTWFFRNNNSTGSYMLGNGANCDGAERFIRWSVVDRPGMNSQLQFKFIDEKYKDISGGLGYRLDIEQLTDQQLRMTSKVSVDGQPLTVVYEFTKNDLP
;
A
#
# COMPACT_ATOMS: atom_id res chain seq x y z
N MET A 1 -39.99 -39.69 -17.84
CA MET A 1 -39.61 -38.36 -18.38
C MET A 1 -39.18 -37.37 -17.30
N HIS A 2 -39.60 -37.51 -16.04
CA HIS A 2 -39.26 -36.60 -14.94
C HIS A 2 -37.84 -36.82 -14.35
N LEU A 3 -37.33 -38.06 -14.35
CA LEU A 3 -36.04 -38.40 -13.81
C LEU A 3 -34.87 -37.77 -14.59
N LYS A 4 -34.97 -37.69 -15.93
CA LYS A 4 -33.97 -37.05 -16.80
C LYS A 4 -33.94 -35.52 -16.62
N LYS A 5 -35.10 -34.88 -16.31
CA LYS A 5 -35.16 -33.44 -16.01
C LYS A 5 -34.55 -33.10 -14.64
N LEU A 6 -34.68 -34.02 -13.67
CA LEU A 6 -34.05 -33.82 -12.33
C LEU A 6 -32.51 -33.91 -12.40
N LEU A 7 -31.98 -34.84 -13.23
CA LEU A 7 -30.54 -35.02 -13.42
C LEU A 7 -29.92 -33.79 -14.10
N VAL A 8 -30.60 -33.17 -15.06
CA VAL A 8 -30.10 -31.98 -15.75
C VAL A 8 -30.17 -30.76 -14.82
N LEU A 9 -31.14 -30.63 -13.91
CA LEU A 9 -31.17 -29.56 -12.94
C LEU A 9 -30.07 -29.67 -11.88
N MET A 10 -29.64 -30.89 -11.51
CA MET A 10 -28.57 -31.13 -10.55
C MET A 10 -27.18 -30.83 -11.14
N LEU A 11 -27.00 -30.92 -12.45
CA LEU A 11 -25.74 -30.59 -13.13
C LEU A 11 -25.51 -29.08 -13.31
N ILE A 12 -26.54 -28.25 -13.24
CA ILE A 12 -26.44 -26.79 -13.40
C ILE A 12 -26.10 -26.10 -12.08
N SER A 13 -26.27 -26.76 -10.93
CA SER A 13 -25.93 -26.20 -9.61
C SER A 13 -24.47 -26.41 -9.18
N ALA A 14 -23.63 -27.05 -10.01
CA ALA A 14 -22.16 -27.07 -9.82
C ALA A 14 -21.55 -25.73 -10.22
N GLY A 15 -22.16 -24.65 -9.72
CA GLY A 15 -21.83 -23.27 -10.02
C GLY A 15 -20.54 -22.85 -9.34
N ILE A 16 -19.66 -22.43 -10.13
CA ILE A 16 -18.67 -21.34 -10.08
C ILE A 16 -18.47 -20.78 -8.68
N VAL A 17 -17.77 -21.51 -7.82
CA VAL A 17 -17.09 -20.91 -6.66
C VAL A 17 -15.80 -20.28 -7.20
N THR A 18 -15.91 -19.08 -7.78
CA THR A 18 -14.76 -18.23 -8.01
C THR A 18 -14.24 -17.79 -6.64
N SER A 19 -13.34 -18.59 -6.07
CA SER A 19 -12.60 -18.24 -4.89
C SER A 19 -11.74 -17.03 -5.22
N CYS A 20 -12.09 -15.85 -4.69
CA CYS A 20 -11.20 -14.69 -4.64
C CYS A 20 -10.03 -15.01 -3.70
N SER A 21 -9.10 -15.82 -4.14
CA SER A 21 -7.88 -16.10 -3.38
C SER A 21 -6.84 -15.02 -3.68
N VAL A 22 -6.18 -14.53 -2.63
CA VAL A 22 -5.00 -13.67 -2.77
C VAL A 22 -3.94 -14.46 -3.54
N SER A 23 -3.35 -13.87 -4.58
CA SER A 23 -2.33 -14.53 -5.41
C SER A 23 -1.11 -14.97 -4.59
N LYS A 24 -0.35 -15.94 -5.10
CA LYS A 24 0.88 -16.37 -4.45
C LYS A 24 1.91 -15.21 -4.40
N ALA A 25 1.99 -14.42 -5.47
CA ALA A 25 2.87 -13.26 -5.55
C ALA A 25 2.52 -12.22 -4.48
N ALA A 26 1.25 -11.81 -4.38
CA ALA A 26 0.83 -10.86 -3.35
C ALA A 26 1.07 -11.36 -1.92
N ARG A 27 0.96 -12.67 -1.66
CA ARG A 27 1.30 -13.24 -0.35
C ARG A 27 2.80 -13.18 -0.05
N GLN A 28 3.64 -13.42 -1.06
CA GLN A 28 5.09 -13.33 -0.94
C GLN A 28 5.51 -11.89 -0.68
N ASP A 29 5.03 -10.94 -1.49
CA ASP A 29 5.32 -9.51 -1.31
C ASP A 29 4.89 -9.02 0.07
N ARG A 30 3.71 -9.44 0.55
CA ARG A 30 3.25 -9.15 1.91
C ARG A 30 4.21 -9.66 2.98
N SER A 31 4.76 -10.86 2.79
CA SER A 31 5.70 -11.45 3.75
C SER A 31 6.99 -10.66 3.83
N VAL A 32 7.56 -10.28 2.69
CA VAL A 32 8.79 -9.48 2.62
C VAL A 32 8.57 -8.07 3.13
N LEU A 33 7.43 -7.44 2.78
CA LEU A 33 7.07 -6.09 3.22
C LEU A 33 6.86 -6.01 4.74
N SER A 34 6.48 -7.11 5.41
CA SER A 34 6.23 -7.12 6.85
C SER A 34 7.45 -6.73 7.67
N GLY A 35 7.23 -5.98 8.77
CA GLY A 35 8.27 -5.49 9.67
C GLY A 35 8.48 -3.99 9.59
N ASN A 36 9.64 -3.52 10.03
CA ASN A 36 9.97 -2.11 10.14
C ASN A 36 10.77 -1.62 8.94
N TRP A 37 10.46 -0.41 8.48
CA TRP A 37 11.12 0.26 7.38
C TRP A 37 11.38 1.73 7.71
N ILE A 38 12.46 2.29 7.18
CA ILE A 38 12.74 3.72 7.24
C ILE A 38 12.61 4.27 5.82
N LEU A 39 11.78 5.30 5.64
CA LEU A 39 11.72 6.06 4.39
C LEU A 39 12.89 7.03 4.34
N ASN A 40 13.88 6.72 3.52
CA ASN A 40 15.12 7.49 3.44
C ASN A 40 14.96 8.76 2.62
N SER A 41 14.21 8.70 1.52
CA SER A 41 14.04 9.84 0.64
C SER A 41 12.72 9.80 -0.12
N VAL A 42 12.21 10.99 -0.42
CA VAL A 42 11.12 11.25 -1.35
C VAL A 42 11.63 12.09 -2.50
N SER A 43 11.48 11.61 -3.72
CA SER A 43 11.92 12.33 -4.91
C SER A 43 10.84 12.37 -5.99
N TYR A 44 11.03 13.22 -7.01
CA TYR A 44 10.03 13.45 -8.04
C TYR A 44 10.63 13.24 -9.43
N GLN A 45 9.88 12.58 -10.31
CA GLN A 45 10.26 12.35 -11.71
C GLN A 45 9.16 12.87 -12.63
N GLY A 46 9.57 13.45 -13.76
CA GLY A 46 8.65 13.91 -14.81
C GLY A 46 8.21 15.38 -14.71
N GLY A 47 8.57 16.09 -13.66
CA GLY A 47 8.29 17.52 -13.50
C GLY A 47 9.54 18.37 -13.51
N GLN A 48 9.42 19.65 -13.88
CA GLN A 48 10.48 20.65 -13.73
C GLN A 48 10.16 21.57 -12.56
N GLY A 49 11.10 21.76 -11.64
CA GLY A 49 10.97 22.70 -10.50
C GLY A 49 11.07 22.02 -9.13
N LYS A 50 11.00 22.84 -8.07
CA LYS A 50 10.90 22.37 -6.70
C LYS A 50 9.42 22.23 -6.33
N PHE A 51 8.98 21.03 -6.07
CA PHE A 51 7.61 20.79 -5.63
C PHE A 51 7.56 20.75 -4.10
N LYS A 52 6.63 21.52 -3.53
CA LYS A 52 6.13 21.26 -2.18
C LYS A 52 4.89 20.40 -2.34
N SER A 53 4.92 19.20 -1.82
CA SER A 53 3.77 18.31 -1.88
C SER A 53 3.39 17.83 -0.49
N VAL A 54 2.10 17.82 -0.23
CA VAL A 54 1.51 17.11 0.89
C VAL A 54 1.29 15.67 0.44
N LEU A 55 1.92 14.73 1.12
CA LEU A 55 1.74 13.30 0.85
C LEU A 55 0.57 12.77 1.65
N PHE A 56 -0.20 11.89 1.02
CA PHE A 56 -1.31 11.15 1.63
C PHE A 56 -2.35 12.05 2.33
N ASN A 57 -2.51 13.31 1.90
CA ASN A 57 -3.32 14.32 2.57
C ASN A 57 -3.00 14.47 4.08
N ASP A 58 -1.78 14.17 4.48
CA ASP A 58 -1.34 14.18 5.88
C ASP A 58 -0.32 15.29 6.13
N SER A 59 0.87 15.22 5.54
CA SER A 59 1.95 16.14 5.86
C SER A 59 2.85 16.45 4.64
N ASP A 60 3.69 17.46 4.78
CA ASP A 60 4.70 17.80 3.76
C ASP A 60 5.65 16.61 3.52
N ALA A 61 6.08 16.42 2.27
CA ALA A 61 6.97 15.33 1.87
C ALA A 61 8.26 15.28 2.69
N THR A 62 8.78 16.42 3.11
CA THR A 62 9.99 16.52 3.94
C THR A 62 9.80 15.90 5.32
N CYS A 63 8.57 15.85 5.85
CA CYS A 63 8.28 15.19 7.12
C CYS A 63 8.29 13.66 7.01
N PHE A 64 8.13 13.14 5.80
CA PHE A 64 8.17 11.71 5.57
C PHE A 64 9.59 11.17 5.46
N GLU A 65 10.58 12.00 5.09
CA GLU A 65 11.98 11.58 5.09
C GLU A 65 12.46 11.32 6.52
N GLY A 66 13.03 10.14 6.75
CA GLY A 66 13.38 9.63 8.07
C GLY A 66 12.21 9.04 8.86
N SER A 67 11.00 9.02 8.31
CA SER A 67 9.84 8.38 8.97
C SER A 67 10.04 6.87 9.09
N THR A 68 9.52 6.33 10.18
CA THR A 68 9.50 4.89 10.43
C THR A 68 8.14 4.31 10.09
N TRP A 69 8.12 3.19 9.37
CA TRP A 69 6.93 2.51 8.92
C TRP A 69 6.93 1.08 9.46
N PHE A 70 5.80 0.62 9.95
CA PHE A 70 5.60 -0.75 10.42
C PHE A 70 4.45 -1.41 9.71
N PHE A 71 4.71 -2.57 9.09
CA PHE A 71 3.70 -3.38 8.42
C PHE A 71 3.50 -4.70 9.16
N ARG A 72 2.31 -4.91 9.72
CA ARG A 72 1.94 -6.15 10.42
C ARG A 72 1.19 -7.09 9.47
N ASN A 73 1.74 -8.27 9.24
CA ASN A 73 1.20 -9.21 8.27
C ASN A 73 -0.13 -9.86 8.70
N ASN A 74 -0.23 -10.33 9.94
CA ASN A 74 -1.32 -11.20 10.39
C ASN A 74 -2.72 -10.55 10.36
N ASN A 75 -2.84 -9.25 10.55
CA ASN A 75 -4.12 -8.53 10.59
C ASN A 75 -4.21 -7.38 9.58
N SER A 76 -3.23 -7.24 8.70
CA SER A 76 -3.19 -6.18 7.67
C SER A 76 -3.22 -4.77 8.25
N THR A 77 -2.70 -4.56 9.45
CA THR A 77 -2.54 -3.25 10.06
C THR A 77 -1.08 -2.82 10.06
N GLY A 78 -0.84 -1.57 10.28
CA GLY A 78 0.48 -1.00 10.40
C GLY A 78 0.39 0.42 10.93
N SER A 79 1.52 1.07 11.00
CA SER A 79 1.61 2.46 11.38
C SER A 79 2.80 3.12 10.72
N TYR A 80 2.82 4.45 10.72
CA TYR A 80 4.04 5.20 10.49
C TYR A 80 4.10 6.39 11.45
N MET A 81 5.33 6.80 11.74
CA MET A 81 5.64 7.97 12.54
C MET A 81 6.51 8.89 11.71
N LEU A 82 6.09 10.14 11.57
CA LEU A 82 6.84 11.15 10.81
C LEU A 82 8.15 11.52 11.50
N GLY A 83 9.09 12.03 10.73
CA GLY A 83 10.33 12.58 11.26
C GLY A 83 10.10 13.81 12.15
N ASN A 84 11.04 14.06 13.04
CA ASN A 84 11.00 15.22 13.94
C ASN A 84 11.60 16.44 13.22
N GLY A 85 10.77 17.27 12.60
CA GLY A 85 11.14 18.54 11.99
C GLY A 85 10.35 19.71 12.60
N ALA A 86 10.80 20.93 12.42
CA ALA A 86 10.18 22.13 13.00
C ALA A 86 8.70 22.33 12.61
N ASN A 87 8.27 21.72 11.50
CA ASN A 87 6.90 21.78 10.99
C ASN A 87 6.27 20.40 10.85
N CYS A 88 6.85 19.37 11.47
CA CYS A 88 6.36 18.01 11.41
C CYS A 88 5.82 17.61 12.77
N ASP A 89 4.59 17.11 12.78
CA ASP A 89 4.06 16.55 13.99
C ASP A 89 4.51 15.07 14.07
N GLY A 90 5.25 14.68 15.08
CA GLY A 90 5.75 13.32 15.29
C GLY A 90 4.69 12.30 15.71
N ALA A 91 3.40 12.58 15.53
CA ALA A 91 2.34 11.65 15.94
C ALA A 91 2.34 10.38 15.08
N GLU A 92 1.98 9.26 15.69
CA GLU A 92 1.81 8.00 15.00
C GLU A 92 0.50 7.96 14.23
N ARG A 93 0.53 7.47 12.99
CA ARG A 93 -0.64 7.24 12.13
C ARG A 93 -0.83 5.75 11.94
N PHE A 94 -2.05 5.28 12.19
CA PHE A 94 -2.40 3.87 11.99
C PHE A 94 -2.98 3.66 10.61
N ILE A 95 -2.61 2.57 9.98
CA ILE A 95 -3.04 2.21 8.64
C ILE A 95 -3.58 0.78 8.58
N ARG A 96 -4.51 0.56 7.65
CA ARG A 96 -4.86 -0.76 7.15
C ARG A 96 -4.31 -0.89 5.74
N TRP A 97 -3.61 -1.98 5.48
CA TRP A 97 -2.89 -2.15 4.21
C TRP A 97 -3.12 -3.51 3.56
N SER A 98 -2.87 -3.58 2.28
CA SER A 98 -2.87 -4.81 1.49
C SER A 98 -1.89 -4.69 0.33
N VAL A 99 -1.46 -5.85 -0.19
CA VAL A 99 -0.75 -5.93 -1.47
C VAL A 99 -1.69 -6.54 -2.49
N VAL A 100 -1.81 -5.91 -3.63
CA VAL A 100 -2.60 -6.36 -4.78
C VAL A 100 -1.65 -6.69 -5.91
N ASP A 101 -1.71 -7.95 -6.34
CA ASP A 101 -1.03 -8.42 -7.56
C ASP A 101 -1.85 -7.99 -8.77
N ARG A 102 -1.17 -7.46 -9.78
CA ARG A 102 -1.77 -6.99 -11.03
C ARG A 102 -1.06 -7.67 -12.20
N PRO A 103 -1.68 -8.65 -12.85
CA PRO A 103 -1.06 -9.39 -13.95
C PRO A 103 -0.44 -8.46 -15.01
N GLY A 104 0.84 -8.66 -15.31
CA GLY A 104 1.59 -7.84 -16.27
C GLY A 104 1.98 -6.43 -15.79
N MET A 105 1.77 -6.12 -14.53
CA MET A 105 2.14 -4.86 -13.88
C MET A 105 2.84 -5.11 -12.55
N ASN A 106 3.46 -4.09 -11.98
CA ASN A 106 3.99 -4.17 -10.63
C ASN A 106 2.88 -4.44 -9.61
N SER A 107 3.18 -5.20 -8.57
CA SER A 107 2.33 -5.30 -7.39
C SER A 107 2.12 -3.92 -6.77
N GLN A 108 1.01 -3.75 -6.08
CA GLN A 108 0.63 -2.46 -5.52
C GLN A 108 0.35 -2.57 -4.03
N LEU A 109 1.07 -1.79 -3.23
CA LEU A 109 0.67 -1.51 -1.86
C LEU A 109 -0.53 -0.58 -1.87
N GLN A 110 -1.58 -0.97 -1.17
CA GLN A 110 -2.75 -0.13 -0.93
C GLN A 110 -2.89 0.07 0.58
N PHE A 111 -3.15 1.29 1.01
CA PHE A 111 -3.44 1.55 2.42
C PHE A 111 -4.47 2.66 2.61
N LYS A 112 -5.06 2.71 3.79
CA LYS A 112 -5.95 3.77 4.25
C LYS A 112 -5.74 4.02 5.74
N PHE A 113 -6.12 5.20 6.20
CA PHE A 113 -6.03 5.55 7.61
C PHE A 113 -7.12 4.88 8.43
N ILE A 114 -6.74 4.45 9.62
CA ILE A 114 -7.62 3.91 10.65
C ILE A 114 -7.29 4.55 12.00
N ASP A 115 -8.22 4.53 12.92
CA ASP A 115 -7.98 4.89 14.31
C ASP A 115 -7.37 3.72 15.11
N GLU A 116 -7.04 3.97 16.38
CA GLU A 116 -6.53 2.97 17.32
C GLU A 116 -7.49 1.78 17.53
N LYS A 117 -8.77 1.95 17.24
CA LYS A 117 -9.81 0.91 17.31
C LYS A 117 -10.04 0.23 15.96
N TYR A 118 -9.13 0.44 15.00
CA TYR A 118 -9.17 -0.10 13.65
C TYR A 118 -10.36 0.36 12.78
N LYS A 119 -11.02 1.46 13.13
CA LYS A 119 -12.08 2.05 12.33
C LYS A 119 -11.48 2.92 11.22
N ASP A 120 -12.09 2.89 10.05
CA ASP A 120 -11.73 3.73 8.91
C ASP A 120 -12.01 5.21 9.23
N ILE A 121 -10.97 6.03 9.17
CA ILE A 121 -11.05 7.50 9.34
C ILE A 121 -10.71 8.26 8.05
N SER A 122 -10.44 7.54 6.95
CA SER A 122 -10.07 8.14 5.68
C SER A 122 -11.27 8.59 4.83
N GLY A 123 -12.51 8.43 5.33
CA GLY A 123 -13.71 8.79 4.57
C GLY A 123 -13.89 7.97 3.27
N GLY A 124 -13.35 6.73 3.24
CA GLY A 124 -13.36 5.86 2.07
C GLY A 124 -12.21 6.12 1.08
N LEU A 125 -11.36 7.10 1.35
CA LEU A 125 -10.15 7.35 0.55
C LEU A 125 -9.08 6.31 0.86
N GLY A 126 -8.32 5.95 -0.16
CA GLY A 126 -7.17 5.05 -0.03
C GLY A 126 -6.04 5.48 -0.94
N TYR A 127 -4.83 5.11 -0.54
CA TYR A 127 -3.60 5.43 -1.26
C TYR A 127 -3.06 4.18 -1.93
N ARG A 128 -2.40 4.36 -3.08
CA ARG A 128 -1.86 3.28 -3.90
C ARG A 128 -0.44 3.62 -4.30
N LEU A 129 0.47 2.70 -4.03
CA LEU A 129 1.88 2.81 -4.35
C LEU A 129 2.29 1.58 -5.15
N ASP A 130 2.81 1.78 -6.35
CA ASP A 130 3.34 0.69 -7.18
C ASP A 130 4.68 0.26 -6.59
N ILE A 131 4.85 -1.04 -6.34
CA ILE A 131 6.08 -1.62 -5.80
C ILE A 131 7.02 -1.88 -6.97
N GLU A 132 8.02 -1.03 -7.17
CA GLU A 132 9.00 -1.19 -8.25
C GLU A 132 10.12 -2.16 -7.89
N GLN A 133 10.51 -2.15 -6.61
CA GLN A 133 11.52 -3.06 -6.08
C GLN A 133 11.15 -3.44 -4.65
N LEU A 134 11.26 -4.71 -4.33
CA LEU A 134 11.07 -5.23 -2.98
C LEU A 134 12.06 -6.38 -2.74
N THR A 135 12.96 -6.18 -1.81
CA THR A 135 13.91 -7.18 -1.31
C THR A 135 13.84 -7.22 0.21
N ASP A 136 14.60 -8.09 0.84
CA ASP A 136 14.65 -8.18 2.31
C ASP A 136 15.22 -6.91 2.97
N GLN A 137 15.92 -6.05 2.21
CA GLN A 137 16.61 -4.86 2.74
C GLN A 137 16.16 -3.55 2.10
N GLN A 138 15.60 -3.59 0.90
CA GLN A 138 15.26 -2.40 0.12
C GLN A 138 13.85 -2.47 -0.43
N LEU A 139 13.15 -1.34 -0.35
CA LEU A 139 11.83 -1.18 -0.93
C LEU A 139 11.80 0.15 -1.68
N ARG A 140 11.44 0.09 -2.96
CA ARG A 140 11.16 1.25 -3.79
C ARG A 140 9.72 1.21 -4.25
N MET A 141 9.00 2.28 -3.97
CA MET A 141 7.61 2.45 -4.40
C MET A 141 7.44 3.76 -5.16
N THR A 142 6.42 3.79 -6.00
CA THR A 142 6.05 5.01 -6.74
C THR A 142 4.55 5.26 -6.68
N SER A 143 4.18 6.54 -6.76
CA SER A 143 2.81 6.96 -7.02
C SER A 143 2.76 8.01 -8.12
N LYS A 144 1.71 7.95 -8.94
CA LYS A 144 1.48 8.94 -10.01
C LYS A 144 0.50 9.98 -9.50
N VAL A 145 0.88 11.23 -9.60
CA VAL A 145 0.05 12.39 -9.27
C VAL A 145 0.00 13.34 -10.48
N SER A 146 -0.95 14.25 -10.49
CA SER A 146 -1.01 15.31 -11.49
C SER A 146 -0.80 16.64 -10.78
N VAL A 147 0.15 17.43 -11.26
CA VAL A 147 0.43 18.79 -10.78
C VAL A 147 0.26 19.74 -11.99
N ASP A 148 -0.67 20.67 -11.90
CA ASP A 148 -0.99 21.61 -12.98
C ASP A 148 -1.27 20.92 -14.32
N GLY A 149 -1.93 19.75 -14.28
CA GLY A 149 -2.24 18.96 -15.47
C GLY A 149 -1.06 18.14 -16.03
N GLN A 150 0.11 18.24 -15.43
CA GLN A 150 1.28 17.46 -15.84
C GLN A 150 1.45 16.21 -14.94
N PRO A 151 1.74 15.04 -15.55
CA PRO A 151 1.98 13.83 -14.77
C PRO A 151 3.32 13.93 -14.03
N LEU A 152 3.29 13.67 -12.75
CA LEU A 152 4.44 13.61 -11.85
C LEU A 152 4.46 12.26 -11.16
N THR A 153 5.63 11.65 -11.11
CA THR A 153 5.84 10.42 -10.32
C THR A 153 6.58 10.76 -9.04
N VAL A 154 5.97 10.43 -7.92
CA VAL A 154 6.61 10.48 -6.59
C VAL A 154 7.29 9.15 -6.36
N VAL A 155 8.54 9.18 -5.96
CA VAL A 155 9.37 8.00 -5.68
C VAL A 155 9.70 7.96 -4.19
N TYR A 156 9.50 6.82 -3.58
CA TYR A 156 9.73 6.56 -2.16
C TYR A 156 10.78 5.47 -2.02
N GLU A 157 11.91 5.78 -1.37
CA GLU A 157 13.02 4.85 -1.15
C GLU A 157 13.12 4.48 0.33
N PHE A 158 13.00 3.19 0.61
CA PHE A 158 13.04 2.67 1.98
C PHE A 158 14.19 1.69 2.17
N THR A 159 14.70 1.62 3.40
CA THR A 159 15.52 0.51 3.87
C THR A 159 14.86 -0.21 5.03
N LYS A 160 15.09 -1.53 5.10
CA LYS A 160 14.63 -2.35 6.22
C LYS A 160 15.29 -1.86 7.51
N ASN A 161 14.50 -1.74 8.55
CA ASN A 161 14.98 -1.45 9.89
C ASN A 161 14.88 -2.73 10.73
N ASP A 162 16.01 -3.42 10.87
CA ASP A 162 16.10 -4.67 11.63
C ASP A 162 16.34 -4.43 13.14
N LEU A 163 16.25 -3.16 13.58
CA LEU A 163 16.33 -2.86 15.02
C LEU A 163 15.08 -3.37 15.71
N PRO A 164 15.24 -4.08 16.84
CA PRO A 164 14.15 -4.65 17.62
C PRO A 164 13.27 -3.58 18.25
#